data_0a99f61d7c8f6d97ec35ea5d8c121bee
#
_entry.id   0a99f61d7c8f6d97ec35ea5d8c121bee
#
_cell.length_a   1.000
_cell.length_b   1.000
_cell.length_c   1.000
_cell.angle_alpha   90.00
_cell.angle_beta   90.00
_cell.angle_gamma   90.00
#
_symmetry.space_group_name_H-M   'P 1'
#
loop_
_entity.id
_entity.type
_entity.pdbx_description
1 polymer ?
#
loop_
_entity_poly.entity_id
_entity_poly.type
_entity_poly.pdbx_seq_one_letter_code
_entity_poly.pdbx_strand_id
1 'polypeptide(L)' 'MKYMLLLTGDGDVPAWDGLNEAEQVALMERFEQFGSECAARGVEILAGEALQNGEAATTVRRSGGKRVISEGP' A
#
# COMPACT_ATOMS: atom_id res chain seq x y z
N MET A 1 -21.16 6.16 -5.22
CA MET A 1 -20.13 6.88 -4.44
C MET A 1 -18.79 6.22 -4.63
N LYS A 2 -17.73 7.01 -4.75
CA LYS A 2 -16.37 6.49 -4.95
C LYS A 2 -15.56 6.59 -3.66
N TYR A 3 -14.73 5.58 -3.43
CA TYR A 3 -13.87 5.51 -2.26
C TYR A 3 -12.43 5.22 -2.70
N MET A 4 -11.48 5.67 -1.91
CA MET A 4 -10.08 5.35 -2.09
C MET A 4 -9.59 4.56 -0.87
N LEU A 5 -8.89 3.47 -1.12
CA LEU A 5 -8.27 2.67 -0.08
C LEU A 5 -6.75 2.81 -0.18
N LEU A 6 -6.13 3.19 0.93
CA LEU A 6 -4.68 3.23 1.04
C LEU A 6 -4.25 2.02 1.87
N LEU A 7 -3.58 1.08 1.22
CA LEU A 7 -3.09 -0.13 1.88
C LEU A 7 -1.69 0.14 2.38
N THR A 8 -1.53 0.16 3.69
CA THR A 8 -0.24 0.43 4.32
C THR A 8 0.24 -0.81 5.04
N GLY A 9 1.56 -0.98 5.09
CA GLY A 9 2.18 -2.06 5.85
C GLY A 9 2.75 -1.55 7.16
N ASP A 10 2.79 -2.44 8.15
CA ASP A 10 3.54 -2.20 9.37
C ASP A 10 5.04 -2.31 9.10
N GLY A 11 5.85 -1.66 9.91
CA GLY A 11 7.29 -1.73 9.79
C GLY A 11 7.87 -3.14 9.95
N ASP A 12 7.10 -4.05 10.53
CA ASP A 12 7.50 -5.45 10.72
C ASP A 12 7.21 -6.33 9.50
N VAL A 13 6.48 -5.82 8.51
CA VAL A 13 6.18 -6.56 7.29
C VAL A 13 7.27 -6.27 6.26
N PRO A 14 7.94 -7.30 5.73
CA PRO A 14 8.96 -7.08 4.70
C PRO A 14 8.37 -6.35 3.49
N ALA A 15 9.14 -5.42 2.94
CA ALA A 15 8.80 -4.79 1.67
C ALA A 15 8.79 -5.85 0.55
N TRP A 16 8.12 -5.55 -0.55
CA TRP A 16 8.02 -6.45 -1.69
C TRP A 16 9.38 -7.03 -2.10
N ASP A 17 10.40 -6.19 -2.14
CA ASP A 17 11.76 -6.60 -2.54
C ASP A 17 12.43 -7.54 -1.52
N GLY A 18 11.95 -7.54 -0.29
CA GLY A 18 12.43 -8.45 0.75
C GLY A 18 11.75 -9.82 0.75
N LEU A 19 10.75 -10.02 -0.10
CA LEU A 19 10.05 -11.28 -0.22
C LEU A 19 10.76 -12.18 -1.23
N ASN A 20 10.78 -13.50 -0.96
CA ASN A 20 11.25 -14.45 -1.95
C ASN A 20 10.19 -14.64 -3.04
N GLU A 21 10.55 -15.38 -4.10
CA GLU A 21 9.66 -15.57 -5.25
C GLU A 21 8.34 -16.24 -4.85
N ALA A 22 8.39 -17.25 -3.99
CA ALA A 22 7.18 -17.95 -3.54
C ALA A 22 6.27 -17.02 -2.73
N GLU A 23 6.85 -16.17 -1.89
CA GLU A 23 6.10 -15.20 -1.11
C GLU A 23 5.47 -14.12 -1.99
N GLN A 24 6.18 -13.69 -3.02
CA GLN A 24 5.65 -12.73 -3.99
C GLN A 24 4.47 -13.30 -4.76
N VAL A 25 4.56 -14.55 -5.21
CA VAL A 25 3.47 -15.24 -5.89
C VAL A 25 2.26 -15.37 -4.97
N ALA A 26 2.47 -15.78 -3.72
CA ALA A 26 1.40 -15.91 -2.74
C ALA A 26 0.69 -14.59 -2.49
N LEU A 27 1.44 -13.49 -2.40
CA LEU A 27 0.88 -12.17 -2.19
C LEU A 27 0.03 -11.73 -3.38
N MET A 28 0.51 -11.96 -4.61
CA MET A 28 -0.24 -11.64 -5.82
C MET A 28 -1.54 -12.43 -5.91
N GLU A 29 -1.53 -13.70 -5.51
CA GLU A 29 -2.74 -14.51 -5.46
C GLU A 29 -3.76 -13.95 -4.48
N ARG A 30 -3.32 -13.42 -3.36
CA ARG A 30 -4.20 -12.78 -2.38
C ARG A 30 -4.85 -11.51 -2.95
N PHE A 31 -4.11 -10.72 -3.72
CA PHE A 31 -4.69 -9.57 -4.40
C PHE A 31 -5.72 -9.97 -5.44
N GLU A 32 -5.47 -11.04 -6.19
CA GLU A 32 -6.43 -11.58 -7.14
C GLU A 32 -7.71 -12.05 -6.46
N GLN A 33 -7.58 -12.75 -5.32
CA GLN A 33 -8.72 -13.17 -4.52
C GLN A 33 -9.53 -11.98 -4.02
N PHE A 34 -8.86 -10.92 -3.59
CA PHE A 34 -9.52 -9.70 -3.17
C PHE A 34 -10.35 -9.09 -4.31
N GLY A 35 -9.77 -9.03 -5.50
CA GLY A 35 -10.49 -8.54 -6.68
C GLY A 35 -11.72 -9.37 -7.00
N SER A 36 -11.61 -10.69 -6.90
CA SER A 36 -12.72 -11.60 -7.14
C SER A 36 -13.82 -11.43 -6.09
N GLU A 37 -13.46 -11.26 -4.83
CA GLU A 37 -14.43 -11.00 -3.76
C GLU A 37 -15.15 -9.67 -3.94
N CYS A 38 -14.42 -8.65 -4.35
CA CYS A 38 -15.05 -7.36 -4.64
C CYS A 38 -16.10 -7.49 -5.73
N ALA A 39 -15.77 -8.17 -6.81
CA ALA A 39 -16.71 -8.40 -7.92
C ALA A 39 -17.94 -9.20 -7.45
N ALA A 40 -17.73 -10.23 -6.63
CA ALA A 40 -18.82 -11.05 -6.10
C ALA A 40 -19.75 -10.27 -5.18
N ARG A 41 -19.27 -9.20 -4.56
CA ARG A 41 -20.04 -8.35 -3.65
C ARG A 41 -20.58 -7.08 -4.32
N GLY A 42 -20.42 -6.97 -5.63
CA GLY A 42 -20.90 -5.81 -6.37
C GLY A 42 -20.04 -4.56 -6.23
N VAL A 43 -18.80 -4.74 -5.82
CA VAL A 43 -17.83 -3.63 -5.69
C VAL A 43 -16.95 -3.60 -6.93
N GLU A 44 -16.95 -2.47 -7.63
CA GLU A 44 -16.15 -2.28 -8.83
C GLU A 44 -14.83 -1.59 -8.47
N ILE A 45 -13.71 -2.19 -8.86
CA ILE A 45 -12.39 -1.58 -8.72
C ILE A 45 -12.10 -0.81 -10.01
N LEU A 46 -12.05 0.52 -9.89
CA LEU A 46 -11.85 1.40 -11.04
C LEU A 46 -10.38 1.56 -11.41
N ALA A 47 -9.50 1.53 -10.43
CA ALA A 47 -8.07 1.69 -10.63
C ALA A 47 -7.32 1.15 -9.42
N GLY A 48 -6.05 0.81 -9.63
CA GLY A 48 -5.16 0.41 -8.56
C GLY A 48 -3.72 0.59 -9.00
N GLU A 49 -2.89 1.13 -8.12
CA GLU A 49 -1.49 1.37 -8.39
C GLU A 49 -0.63 1.02 -7.18
N ALA A 50 0.53 0.45 -7.45
CA ALA A 50 1.53 0.21 -6.42
C ALA A 50 2.38 1.46 -6.21
N LEU A 51 2.56 1.83 -4.96
CA LEU A 51 3.42 2.94 -4.61
C LEU A 51 4.86 2.47 -4.43
N GLN A 52 5.80 3.41 -4.50
CA GLN A 52 7.20 3.12 -4.22
C GLN A 52 7.39 2.75 -2.75
N ASN A 53 8.54 2.17 -2.44
CA ASN A 53 8.90 1.81 -1.06
C ASN A 53 8.86 3.02 -0.13
N GLY A 54 8.66 2.77 1.15
CA GLY A 54 8.64 3.81 2.16
C GLY A 54 9.89 4.69 2.17
N GLU A 55 11.02 4.16 1.75
CA GLU A 55 12.26 4.92 1.63
C GLU A 55 12.15 6.10 0.67
N ALA A 56 11.30 5.99 -0.34
CA ALA A 56 11.05 7.06 -1.30
C ALA A 56 10.07 8.10 -0.79
N ALA A 57 9.48 7.88 0.37
CA ALA A 57 8.50 8.79 0.94
C ALA A 57 9.14 10.06 1.48
N THR A 58 8.36 11.13 1.48
CA THR A 58 8.72 12.37 2.15
C THR A 58 7.68 12.60 3.24
N THR A 59 8.14 12.71 4.47
CA THR A 59 7.25 12.94 5.61
C THR A 59 7.13 14.43 5.88
N VAL A 60 5.91 14.90 5.98
CA VAL A 60 5.62 16.30 6.36
C VAL A 60 4.84 16.27 7.66
N ARG A 61 5.36 16.95 8.67
CA ARG A 61 4.66 17.04 9.96
C ARG A 61 4.68 18.47 10.46
N ARG A 62 3.82 18.76 11.40
CA ARG A 62 3.78 20.03 12.10
C ARG A 62 4.30 19.83 13.53
N SER A 63 5.24 20.67 13.93
CA SER A 63 5.77 20.64 15.29
C SER A 63 5.99 22.08 15.75
N GLY A 64 5.35 22.45 16.87
CA GLY A 64 5.46 23.80 17.41
C GLY A 64 5.01 24.90 16.46
N GLY A 65 4.00 24.63 15.64
CA GLY A 65 3.50 25.56 14.63
C GLY A 65 4.35 25.67 13.36
N LYS A 66 5.42 24.86 13.28
CA LYS A 66 6.30 24.83 12.10
C LYS A 66 6.12 23.54 11.32
N ARG A 67 6.26 23.65 10.01
CA ARG A 67 6.26 22.48 9.12
C ARG A 67 7.66 21.89 9.09
N VAL A 68 7.74 20.60 9.38
CA VAL A 68 8.98 19.83 9.34
C VAL A 68 8.88 18.81 8.20
N ILE A 69 9.87 18.79 7.32
CA ILE A 69 9.94 17.88 6.19
C ILE A 69 11.15 16.98 6.40
N SER A 70 10.93 15.66 6.28
CA SER A 70 12.01 14.68 6.38
C SER A 70 11.89 13.65 5.28
N GLU A 71 13.04 13.14 4.82
CA GLU A 71 13.10 12.05 3.86
C GLU A 71 12.78 10.72 4.57
N GLY A 72 12.02 9.86 3.89
CA GLY A 72 11.59 8.58 4.42
C GLY A 72 10.33 8.68 5.27
N PRO A 73 9.87 7.52 5.74
CA PRO A 73 8.66 7.45 6.55
C PRO A 73 8.80 7.98 7.96
#